data_4e396700a02855f989a3ae3486757c86
#
_entry.id   4e396700a02855f989a3ae3486757c86
#
_cell.length_a   1.000
_cell.length_b   1.000
_cell.length_c   1.000
_cell.angle_alpha   90.00
_cell.angle_beta   90.00
_cell.angle_gamma   90.00
#
_symmetry.space_group_name_H-M   'P 1'
#
loop_
_entity.id
_entity.type
_entity.pdbx_description
1 polymer ?
#
loop_
_entity_poly.entity_id
_entity_poly.type
_entity_poly.pdbx_seq_one_letter_code
_entity_poly.pdbx_strand_id
1 'polypeptide(L)'
;MWDRVFGIGSLLAAISQGIVLGKILTGFVPGATSLGFVAVTAIGVVSGYCLLGATWLVKKTTGAIETSARRYAVVSVFTTVAAALVVSFATLKLSPVGVTRWQETGVFHLLIALGVLAALAFLYVLYSIHMRGEHGPFVGATILFVVSFAGLAISLFPYIVPGRLTVAAAASDSTTLSFMLCGIGIVFPIMVGYNLYQYHLFRGKVVPVKH
;
A
#
# COMPACT_ATOMS: atom_id res chain seq x y z
N MET A 1 -2.77 -21.07 -19.86
CA MET A 1 -4.18 -20.76 -19.50
C MET A 1 -4.30 -20.30 -18.07
N TRP A 2 -3.80 -21.05 -17.10
CA TRP A 2 -3.86 -20.74 -15.65
C TRP A 2 -3.22 -19.41 -15.26
N ASP A 3 -2.09 -19.01 -15.87
CA ASP A 3 -1.41 -17.74 -15.59
C ASP A 3 -2.29 -16.52 -15.86
N ARG A 4 -3.09 -16.57 -16.94
CA ARG A 4 -4.02 -15.49 -17.27
C ARG A 4 -5.17 -15.42 -16.27
N VAL A 5 -5.71 -16.55 -15.84
CA VAL A 5 -6.78 -16.62 -14.84
C VAL A 5 -6.28 -16.07 -13.50
N PHE A 6 -5.09 -16.46 -13.09
CA PHE A 6 -4.46 -15.95 -11.88
C PHE A 6 -4.22 -14.44 -11.95
N GLY A 7 -3.69 -13.95 -13.07
CA GLY A 7 -3.45 -12.51 -13.28
C GLY A 7 -4.74 -11.69 -13.25
N ILE A 8 -5.82 -12.17 -13.91
CA ILE A 8 -7.11 -11.50 -13.88
C ILE A 8 -7.70 -11.50 -12.46
N GLY A 9 -7.65 -12.64 -11.76
CA GLY A 9 -8.13 -12.75 -10.38
C GLY A 9 -7.40 -11.79 -9.43
N SER A 10 -6.07 -11.71 -9.54
CA SER A 10 -5.25 -10.79 -8.75
C SER A 10 -5.58 -9.31 -9.04
N LEU A 11 -5.80 -8.97 -10.31
CA LEU A 11 -6.19 -7.62 -10.71
C LEU A 11 -7.58 -7.25 -10.16
N LEU A 12 -8.56 -8.15 -10.28
CA LEU A 12 -9.90 -7.95 -9.72
C LEU A 12 -9.86 -7.78 -8.21
N ALA A 13 -9.06 -8.58 -7.50
CA ALA A 13 -8.87 -8.45 -6.06
C ALA A 13 -8.28 -7.08 -5.69
N ALA A 14 -7.25 -6.61 -6.39
CA ALA A 14 -6.63 -5.31 -6.17
C ALA A 14 -7.60 -4.15 -6.44
N ILE A 15 -8.37 -4.21 -7.53
CA ILE A 15 -9.40 -3.20 -7.85
C ILE A 15 -10.47 -3.18 -6.76
N SER A 16 -10.97 -4.34 -6.35
CA SER A 16 -12.00 -4.47 -5.30
C SER A 16 -11.52 -3.86 -3.98
N GLN A 17 -10.29 -4.14 -3.57
CA GLN A 17 -9.68 -3.54 -2.37
C GLN A 17 -9.60 -2.02 -2.49
N GLY A 18 -9.19 -1.50 -3.65
CA GLY A 18 -9.13 -0.07 -3.89
C GLY A 18 -10.52 0.60 -3.86
N ILE A 19 -11.55 -0.05 -4.43
CA ILE A 19 -12.94 0.42 -4.36
C ILE A 19 -13.43 0.45 -2.91
N VAL A 20 -13.21 -0.61 -2.14
CA VAL A 20 -13.60 -0.67 -0.72
C VAL A 20 -12.90 0.43 0.07
N LEU A 21 -11.60 0.60 -0.11
CA LEU A 21 -10.83 1.66 0.54
C LEU A 21 -11.38 3.04 0.18
N GLY A 22 -11.62 3.31 -1.10
CA GLY A 22 -12.18 4.59 -1.55
C GLY A 22 -13.58 4.85 -0.99
N LYS A 23 -14.42 3.84 -0.88
CA LYS A 23 -15.75 3.94 -0.24
C LYS A 23 -15.67 4.22 1.25
N ILE A 24 -14.74 3.56 1.95
CA ILE A 24 -14.48 3.83 3.37
C ILE A 24 -14.05 5.29 3.55
N LEU A 25 -13.08 5.77 2.77
CA LEU A 25 -12.56 7.13 2.86
C LEU A 25 -13.61 8.21 2.61
N THR A 26 -14.55 7.95 1.68
CA THR A 26 -15.66 8.86 1.36
C THR A 26 -16.86 8.71 2.30
N GLY A 27 -16.81 7.84 3.32
CA GLY A 27 -17.91 7.58 4.22
C GLY A 27 -19.16 7.02 3.53
N PHE A 28 -18.99 6.34 2.39
CA PHE A 28 -20.08 5.81 1.55
C PHE A 28 -21.06 6.87 1.05
N VAL A 29 -20.63 8.13 0.93
CA VAL A 29 -21.47 9.19 0.37
C VAL A 29 -21.67 8.94 -1.13
N PRO A 30 -22.92 8.97 -1.66
CA PRO A 30 -23.19 8.86 -3.08
C PRO A 30 -22.84 10.18 -3.80
N GLY A 31 -22.45 10.09 -5.08
CA GLY A 31 -22.19 11.25 -5.92
C GLY A 31 -21.04 11.05 -6.90
N ALA A 32 -20.99 11.88 -7.93
CA ALA A 32 -19.96 11.80 -8.98
C ALA A 32 -18.55 12.05 -8.43
N THR A 33 -18.40 13.00 -7.51
CA THR A 33 -17.12 13.29 -6.83
C THR A 33 -16.62 12.11 -6.04
N SER A 34 -17.51 11.41 -5.31
CA SER A 34 -17.18 10.18 -4.58
C SER A 34 -16.75 9.06 -5.52
N LEU A 35 -17.41 8.90 -6.67
CA LEU A 35 -17.01 7.91 -7.68
C LEU A 35 -15.63 8.19 -8.26
N GLY A 36 -15.32 9.45 -8.57
CA GLY A 36 -13.99 9.87 -9.03
C GLY A 36 -12.91 9.56 -8.00
N PHE A 37 -13.18 9.86 -6.73
CA PHE A 37 -12.27 9.55 -5.62
C PHE A 37 -12.03 8.03 -5.49
N VAL A 38 -13.08 7.23 -5.55
CA VAL A 38 -13.00 5.76 -5.51
C VAL A 38 -12.18 5.22 -6.67
N ALA A 39 -12.37 5.76 -7.89
CA ALA A 39 -11.61 5.34 -9.05
C ALA A 39 -10.11 5.65 -8.91
N VAL A 40 -9.75 6.86 -8.44
CA VAL A 40 -8.35 7.23 -8.19
C VAL A 40 -7.74 6.35 -7.11
N THR A 41 -8.49 6.06 -6.03
CA THR A 41 -8.02 5.16 -4.96
C THR A 41 -7.76 3.75 -5.49
N ALA A 42 -8.67 3.23 -6.33
CA ALA A 42 -8.49 1.91 -6.94
C ALA A 42 -7.26 1.85 -7.86
N ILE A 43 -7.04 2.88 -8.69
CA ILE A 43 -5.83 3.01 -9.52
C ILE A 43 -4.59 3.06 -8.64
N GLY A 44 -4.62 3.82 -7.55
CA GLY A 44 -3.51 3.93 -6.60
C GLY A 44 -3.14 2.59 -5.96
N VAL A 45 -4.12 1.81 -5.51
CA VAL A 45 -3.89 0.48 -4.92
C VAL A 45 -3.32 -0.49 -5.94
N VAL A 46 -3.89 -0.57 -7.14
CA VAL A 46 -3.38 -1.39 -8.23
C VAL A 46 -1.94 -1.01 -8.57
N SER A 47 -1.67 0.29 -8.72
CA SER A 47 -0.32 0.80 -9.03
C SER A 47 0.68 0.46 -7.91
N GLY A 48 0.26 0.56 -6.65
CA GLY A 48 1.08 0.19 -5.49
C GLY A 48 1.47 -1.29 -5.51
N TYR A 49 0.53 -2.18 -5.82
CA TYR A 49 0.83 -3.61 -5.97
C TYR A 49 1.71 -3.91 -7.18
N CYS A 50 1.47 -3.21 -8.31
CA CYS A 50 2.36 -3.30 -9.48
C CYS A 50 3.77 -2.82 -9.15
N LEU A 51 3.93 -1.76 -8.36
CA LEU A 51 5.22 -1.26 -7.91
C LEU A 51 5.97 -2.30 -7.07
N LEU A 52 5.31 -2.88 -6.05
CA LEU A 52 5.91 -3.92 -5.23
C LEU A 52 6.29 -5.16 -6.05
N GLY A 53 5.41 -5.61 -6.94
CA GLY A 53 5.68 -6.73 -7.83
C GLY A 53 6.81 -6.47 -8.80
N ALA A 54 6.83 -5.30 -9.46
CA ALA A 54 7.87 -4.94 -10.41
C ALA A 54 9.24 -4.81 -9.73
N THR A 55 9.31 -4.15 -8.57
CA THR A 55 10.56 -4.02 -7.81
C THR A 55 11.03 -5.35 -7.23
N TRP A 56 10.11 -6.26 -6.90
CA TRP A 56 10.45 -7.64 -6.53
C TRP A 56 11.05 -8.42 -7.70
N LEU A 57 10.49 -8.28 -8.91
CA LEU A 57 11.06 -8.90 -10.12
C LEU A 57 12.46 -8.37 -10.42
N VAL A 58 12.72 -7.07 -10.26
CA VAL A 58 14.08 -6.50 -10.36
C VAL A 58 15.05 -7.20 -9.43
N LYS A 59 14.64 -7.52 -8.21
CA LYS A 59 15.46 -8.21 -7.21
C LYS A 59 15.72 -9.68 -7.55
N LYS A 60 14.75 -10.35 -8.20
CA LYS A 60 14.74 -11.83 -8.34
C LYS A 60 15.09 -12.32 -9.73
N THR A 61 15.07 -11.48 -10.76
CA THR A 61 15.29 -11.89 -12.15
C THR A 61 16.49 -11.19 -12.78
N THR A 62 16.87 -11.65 -13.97
CA THR A 62 17.96 -11.09 -14.79
C THR A 62 17.53 -10.95 -16.25
N GLY A 63 18.24 -10.14 -17.03
CA GLY A 63 18.07 -10.01 -18.48
C GLY A 63 16.82 -9.22 -18.88
N ALA A 64 16.07 -9.71 -19.87
CA ALA A 64 14.94 -9.01 -20.46
C ALA A 64 13.79 -8.78 -19.47
N ILE A 65 13.55 -9.73 -18.54
CA ILE A 65 12.50 -9.62 -17.52
C ILE A 65 12.86 -8.51 -16.54
N GLU A 66 14.10 -8.45 -16.07
CA GLU A 66 14.57 -7.38 -15.18
C GLU A 66 14.43 -6.01 -15.84
N THR A 67 14.83 -5.89 -17.12
CA THR A 67 14.73 -4.61 -17.85
C THR A 67 13.29 -4.14 -17.99
N SER A 68 12.37 -5.03 -18.30
CA SER A 68 10.93 -4.73 -18.37
C SER A 68 10.37 -4.35 -16.99
N ALA A 69 10.76 -5.10 -15.94
CA ALA A 69 10.35 -4.85 -14.58
C ALA A 69 10.79 -3.45 -14.08
N ARG A 70 12.01 -3.00 -14.43
CA ARG A 70 12.48 -1.65 -14.11
C ARG A 70 11.61 -0.57 -14.75
N ARG A 71 11.19 -0.75 -16.01
CA ARG A 71 10.27 0.18 -16.70
C ARG A 71 8.92 0.22 -16.03
N TYR A 72 8.34 -0.93 -15.71
CA TYR A 72 7.07 -1.00 -14.98
C TYR A 72 7.17 -0.39 -13.58
N ALA A 73 8.27 -0.58 -12.88
CA ALA A 73 8.49 0.04 -11.56
C ALA A 73 8.49 1.57 -11.65
N VAL A 74 9.13 2.17 -12.66
CA VAL A 74 9.12 3.62 -12.88
C VAL A 74 7.70 4.13 -13.12
N VAL A 75 6.95 3.52 -14.03
CA VAL A 75 5.56 3.93 -14.31
C VAL A 75 4.71 3.78 -13.06
N SER A 76 4.82 2.64 -12.37
CA SER A 76 4.01 2.36 -11.18
C SER A 76 4.32 3.29 -10.01
N VAL A 77 5.59 3.69 -9.80
CA VAL A 77 5.92 4.60 -8.69
C VAL A 77 5.32 5.99 -8.93
N PHE A 78 5.36 6.50 -10.16
CA PHE A 78 4.74 7.79 -10.49
C PHE A 78 3.21 7.73 -10.34
N THR A 79 2.56 6.68 -10.84
CA THR A 79 1.10 6.54 -10.72
C THR A 79 0.66 6.34 -9.28
N THR A 80 1.41 5.58 -8.47
CA THR A 80 1.15 5.39 -7.04
C THR A 80 1.24 6.70 -6.28
N VAL A 81 2.33 7.47 -6.48
CA VAL A 81 2.53 8.75 -5.79
C VAL A 81 1.51 9.78 -6.25
N ALA A 82 1.22 9.87 -7.55
CA ALA A 82 0.18 10.77 -8.06
C ALA A 82 -1.19 10.46 -7.45
N ALA A 83 -1.59 9.19 -7.42
CA ALA A 83 -2.84 8.77 -6.79
C ALA A 83 -2.85 9.07 -5.28
N ALA A 84 -1.75 8.81 -4.56
CA ALA A 84 -1.63 9.11 -3.14
C ALA A 84 -1.77 10.62 -2.85
N LEU A 85 -1.15 11.47 -3.66
CA LEU A 85 -1.29 12.93 -3.55
C LEU A 85 -2.74 13.38 -3.81
N VAL A 86 -3.37 12.88 -4.87
CA VAL A 86 -4.78 13.22 -5.17
C VAL A 86 -5.69 12.77 -4.03
N VAL A 87 -5.52 11.54 -3.51
CA VAL A 87 -6.29 11.03 -2.38
C VAL A 87 -6.06 11.89 -1.12
N SER A 88 -4.82 12.26 -0.82
CA SER A 88 -4.49 13.10 0.34
C SER A 88 -5.14 14.49 0.24
N PHE A 89 -5.01 15.17 -0.88
CA PHE A 89 -5.64 16.49 -1.09
C PHE A 89 -7.16 16.41 -1.11
N ALA A 90 -7.73 15.37 -1.72
CA ALA A 90 -9.17 15.19 -1.76
C ALA A 90 -9.74 14.88 -0.37
N THR A 91 -9.02 14.11 0.46
CA THR A 91 -9.42 13.84 1.84
C THR A 91 -9.50 15.13 2.67
N LEU A 92 -8.56 16.06 2.48
CA LEU A 92 -8.61 17.38 3.14
C LEU A 92 -9.83 18.21 2.76
N LYS A 93 -10.35 18.06 1.52
CA LYS A 93 -11.50 18.83 1.05
C LYS A 93 -12.85 18.15 1.28
N LEU A 94 -12.88 16.83 1.22
CA LEU A 94 -14.11 16.03 1.21
C LEU A 94 -14.47 15.45 2.59
N SER A 95 -13.50 15.31 3.50
CA SER A 95 -13.72 14.72 4.82
C SER A 95 -13.65 15.79 5.91
N PRO A 96 -14.77 16.13 6.57
CA PRO A 96 -14.75 17.06 7.73
C PRO A 96 -13.82 16.56 8.84
N VAL A 97 -13.74 15.25 9.02
CA VAL A 97 -12.85 14.61 10.01
C VAL A 97 -11.39 14.79 9.62
N GLY A 98 -11.06 14.70 8.33
CA GLY A 98 -9.71 14.95 7.82
C GLY A 98 -9.26 16.37 8.16
N VAL A 99 -10.10 17.38 7.90
CA VAL A 99 -9.79 18.79 8.18
C VAL A 99 -9.47 19.01 9.66
N THR A 100 -10.33 18.52 10.57
CA THR A 100 -10.12 18.71 12.03
C THR A 100 -8.85 18.01 12.52
N ARG A 101 -8.57 16.81 12.05
CA ARG A 101 -7.36 16.05 12.44
C ARG A 101 -6.07 16.73 11.95
N TRP A 102 -6.08 17.29 10.75
CA TRP A 102 -4.94 18.04 10.23
C TRP A 102 -4.69 19.36 10.95
N GLN A 103 -5.68 19.90 11.66
CA GLN A 103 -5.52 21.10 12.51
C GLN A 103 -4.93 20.79 13.89
N GLU A 104 -4.94 19.53 14.33
CA GLU A 104 -4.27 19.13 15.56
C GLU A 104 -2.75 19.20 15.40
N THR A 105 -2.09 20.08 16.15
CA THR A 105 -0.66 20.37 16.00
C THR A 105 0.23 19.12 16.00
N GLY A 106 -0.03 18.15 16.88
CA GLY A 106 0.76 16.91 16.95
C GLY A 106 0.57 16.00 15.73
N VAL A 107 -0.67 15.83 15.27
CA VAL A 107 -1.01 15.01 14.10
C VAL A 107 -0.46 15.64 12.83
N PHE A 108 -0.57 16.96 12.70
CA PHE A 108 -0.04 17.71 11.56
C PHE A 108 1.46 17.47 11.37
N HIS A 109 2.27 17.65 12.41
CA HIS A 109 3.71 17.43 12.31
C HIS A 109 4.06 15.98 11.96
N LEU A 110 3.32 15.01 12.52
CA LEU A 110 3.51 13.61 12.21
C LEU A 110 3.17 13.29 10.75
N LEU A 111 2.07 13.81 10.23
CA LEU A 111 1.68 13.63 8.83
C LEU A 111 2.66 14.28 7.87
N ILE A 112 3.18 15.46 8.20
CA ILE A 112 4.26 16.09 7.41
C ILE A 112 5.53 15.23 7.44
N ALA A 113 5.93 14.73 8.60
CA ALA A 113 7.12 13.87 8.70
C ALA A 113 6.96 12.60 7.86
N LEU A 114 5.78 11.96 7.89
CA LEU A 114 5.48 10.82 7.03
C LEU A 114 5.45 11.20 5.54
N GLY A 115 4.92 12.37 5.19
CA GLY A 115 4.95 12.89 3.82
C GLY A 115 6.38 13.11 3.30
N VAL A 116 7.25 13.69 4.14
CA VAL A 116 8.68 13.85 3.81
C VAL A 116 9.35 12.49 3.65
N LEU A 117 9.09 11.55 4.55
CA LEU A 117 9.64 10.20 4.47
C LEU A 117 9.15 9.46 3.21
N ALA A 118 7.88 9.62 2.83
CA ALA A 118 7.34 9.08 1.58
C ALA A 118 8.02 9.71 0.35
N ALA A 119 8.25 11.03 0.35
CA ALA A 119 8.97 11.71 -0.72
C ALA A 119 10.43 11.21 -0.83
N LEU A 120 11.12 11.05 0.30
CA LEU A 120 12.47 10.47 0.32
C LEU A 120 12.49 9.03 -0.18
N ALA A 121 11.52 8.20 0.22
CA ALA A 121 11.39 6.84 -0.28
C ALA A 121 11.11 6.80 -1.80
N PHE A 122 10.27 7.68 -2.31
CA PHE A 122 10.03 7.86 -3.74
C PHE A 122 11.32 8.20 -4.50
N LEU A 123 12.05 9.21 -4.04
CA LEU A 123 13.33 9.62 -4.64
C LEU A 123 14.36 8.48 -4.56
N TYR A 124 14.39 7.75 -3.46
CA TYR A 124 15.27 6.60 -3.29
C TYR A 124 14.94 5.46 -4.26
N VAL A 125 13.66 5.18 -4.51
CA VAL A 125 13.23 4.19 -5.54
C VAL A 125 13.76 4.61 -6.91
N LEU A 126 13.55 5.86 -7.33
CA LEU A 126 14.01 6.38 -8.63
C LEU A 126 15.53 6.34 -8.75
N TYR A 127 16.24 6.82 -7.72
CA TYR A 127 17.70 6.77 -7.66
C TYR A 127 18.23 5.34 -7.79
N SER A 128 17.65 4.42 -7.02
CA SER A 128 18.08 3.02 -7.02
C SER A 128 17.79 2.31 -8.35
N ILE A 129 16.67 2.63 -9.02
CA ILE A 129 16.38 2.13 -10.37
C ILE A 129 17.39 2.69 -11.37
N HIS A 130 17.71 3.99 -11.29
CA HIS A 130 18.68 4.66 -12.17
C HIS A 130 20.08 4.06 -12.02
N MET A 131 20.53 3.87 -10.78
CA MET A 131 21.83 3.24 -10.46
C MET A 131 21.86 1.72 -10.69
N ARG A 132 20.84 1.15 -11.30
CA ARG A 132 20.68 -0.30 -11.53
C ARG A 132 20.81 -1.15 -10.25
N GLY A 133 20.45 -0.59 -9.09
CA GLY A 133 20.41 -1.33 -7.83
C GLY A 133 19.49 -2.53 -7.92
N GLU A 134 19.83 -3.62 -7.25
CA GLU A 134 19.04 -4.85 -7.25
C GLU A 134 18.04 -4.90 -6.08
N HIS A 135 18.48 -4.52 -4.90
CA HIS A 135 17.68 -4.60 -3.66
C HIS A 135 16.99 -3.28 -3.31
N GLY A 136 17.63 -2.16 -3.65
CA GLY A 136 17.17 -0.81 -3.31
C GLY A 136 15.75 -0.47 -3.79
N PRO A 137 15.38 -0.78 -5.04
CA PRO A 137 14.05 -0.46 -5.53
C PRO A 137 12.94 -1.11 -4.70
N PHE A 138 13.12 -2.37 -4.31
CA PHE A 138 12.14 -3.10 -3.50
C PHE A 138 12.06 -2.56 -2.06
N VAL A 139 13.20 -2.26 -1.43
CA VAL A 139 13.25 -1.68 -0.08
C VAL A 139 12.55 -0.31 -0.09
N GLY A 140 12.88 0.55 -1.03
CA GLY A 140 12.27 1.87 -1.15
C GLY A 140 10.75 1.79 -1.42
N ALA A 141 10.31 0.89 -2.29
CA ALA A 141 8.89 0.65 -2.55
C ALA A 141 8.14 0.15 -1.31
N THR A 142 8.77 -0.74 -0.53
CA THR A 142 8.19 -1.24 0.73
C THR A 142 8.07 -0.12 1.76
N ILE A 143 9.10 0.70 1.92
CA ILE A 143 9.06 1.87 2.83
C ILE A 143 7.96 2.84 2.39
N LEU A 144 7.90 3.17 1.08
CA LEU A 144 6.87 4.05 0.53
C LEU A 144 5.46 3.52 0.84
N PHE A 145 5.24 2.22 0.64
CA PHE A 145 3.95 1.59 0.90
C PHE A 145 3.57 1.63 2.39
N VAL A 146 4.48 1.24 3.28
CA VAL A 146 4.24 1.24 4.74
C VAL A 146 3.99 2.65 5.27
N VAL A 147 4.79 3.62 4.84
CA VAL A 147 4.64 5.03 5.25
C VAL A 147 3.33 5.63 4.76
N SER A 148 2.94 5.34 3.51
CA SER A 148 1.66 5.79 2.95
C SER A 148 0.47 5.18 3.71
N PHE A 149 0.55 3.90 4.06
CA PHE A 149 -0.48 3.22 4.85
C PHE A 149 -0.56 3.80 6.28
N ALA A 150 0.59 4.03 6.93
CA ALA A 150 0.63 4.65 8.26
C ALA A 150 0.04 6.06 8.25
N GLY A 151 0.36 6.88 7.24
CA GLY A 151 -0.21 8.21 7.06
C GLY A 151 -1.73 8.18 6.92
N LEU A 152 -2.24 7.24 6.12
CA LEU A 152 -3.67 7.03 5.96
C LEU A 152 -4.34 6.62 7.27
N ALA A 153 -3.79 5.64 7.99
CA ALA A 153 -4.33 5.16 9.25
C ALA A 153 -4.38 6.28 10.31
N ILE A 154 -3.32 7.08 10.43
CA ILE A 154 -3.24 8.21 11.37
C ILE A 154 -4.24 9.31 10.98
N SER A 155 -4.38 9.60 9.70
CA SER A 155 -5.33 10.60 9.21
C SER A 155 -6.79 10.23 9.47
N LEU A 156 -7.12 8.94 9.50
CA LEU A 156 -8.48 8.44 9.75
C LEU A 156 -8.80 8.26 11.24
N PHE A 157 -7.79 7.94 12.06
CA PHE A 157 -8.01 7.66 13.48
C PHE A 157 -8.74 8.86 14.18
N PRO A 158 -9.74 8.63 15.06
CA PRO A 158 -10.21 7.34 15.61
C PRO A 158 -11.32 6.66 14.78
N TYR A 159 -11.58 7.09 13.56
CA TYR A 159 -12.64 6.53 12.72
C TYR A 159 -12.15 5.38 11.85
N ILE A 160 -12.96 4.33 11.71
CA ILE A 160 -12.85 3.33 10.65
C ILE A 160 -13.53 3.88 9.39
N VAL A 161 -14.74 4.46 9.57
CA VAL A 161 -15.47 5.12 8.50
C VAL A 161 -15.72 6.57 8.93
N PRO A 162 -15.14 7.56 8.27
CA PRO A 162 -15.27 8.97 8.64
C PRO A 162 -16.72 9.40 8.85
N GLY A 163 -17.00 10.01 9.99
CA GLY A 163 -18.31 10.52 10.36
C GLY A 163 -19.39 9.46 10.66
N ARG A 164 -19.07 8.17 10.62
CA ARG A 164 -20.05 7.08 10.85
C ARG A 164 -19.65 6.09 11.92
N LEU A 165 -18.41 5.59 11.89
CA LEU A 165 -18.01 4.49 12.76
C LEU A 165 -16.61 4.72 13.31
N THR A 166 -16.49 4.75 14.63
CA THR A 166 -15.21 4.82 15.33
C THR A 166 -14.66 3.43 15.64
N VAL A 167 -13.36 3.33 15.87
CA VAL A 167 -12.71 2.09 16.30
C VAL A 167 -13.32 1.55 17.58
N ALA A 168 -13.60 2.43 18.55
CA ALA A 168 -14.21 2.04 19.84
C ALA A 168 -15.65 1.52 19.68
N ALA A 169 -16.44 2.13 18.79
CA ALA A 169 -17.81 1.69 18.53
C ALA A 169 -17.90 0.38 17.73
N ALA A 170 -16.86 0.10 16.92
CA ALA A 170 -16.78 -1.14 16.13
C ALA A 170 -16.14 -2.30 16.91
N ALA A 171 -15.47 -2.00 18.03
CA ALA A 171 -14.77 -3.01 18.81
C ALA A 171 -15.77 -4.02 19.40
N SER A 172 -15.43 -5.30 19.27
CA SER A 172 -16.15 -6.38 19.94
C SER A 172 -15.94 -6.34 21.45
N ASP A 173 -16.75 -7.10 22.19
CA ASP A 173 -16.58 -7.26 23.63
C ASP A 173 -15.15 -7.70 24.01
N SER A 174 -14.70 -7.31 25.21
CA SER A 174 -13.34 -7.54 25.70
C SER A 174 -12.93 -9.01 25.72
N THR A 175 -13.88 -9.90 26.00
CA THR A 175 -13.66 -11.34 26.00
C THR A 175 -13.34 -11.87 24.60
N THR A 176 -14.11 -11.42 23.60
CA THR A 176 -13.90 -11.77 22.18
C THR A 176 -12.59 -11.22 21.68
N LEU A 177 -12.26 -9.96 22.02
CA LEU A 177 -10.96 -9.36 21.64
C LEU A 177 -9.78 -10.11 22.25
N SER A 178 -9.87 -10.51 23.52
CA SER A 178 -8.81 -11.28 24.19
C SER A 178 -8.62 -12.64 23.55
N PHE A 179 -9.70 -13.34 23.20
CA PHE A 179 -9.63 -14.61 22.49
C PHE A 179 -8.98 -14.46 21.10
N MET A 180 -9.38 -13.44 20.33
CA MET A 180 -8.78 -13.14 19.03
C MET A 180 -7.30 -12.79 19.15
N LEU A 181 -6.91 -12.00 20.17
CA LEU A 181 -5.52 -11.63 20.42
C LEU A 181 -4.67 -12.87 20.75
N CYS A 182 -5.17 -13.81 21.55
CA CYS A 182 -4.47 -15.08 21.79
C CYS A 182 -4.27 -15.87 20.50
N GLY A 183 -5.31 -16.02 19.68
CA GLY A 183 -5.22 -16.71 18.39
C GLY A 183 -4.21 -16.07 17.43
N ILE A 184 -4.32 -14.77 17.23
CA ILE A 184 -3.40 -14.01 16.38
C ILE A 184 -1.98 -14.02 16.96
N GLY A 185 -1.84 -13.88 18.28
CA GLY A 185 -0.56 -13.85 18.98
C GLY A 185 0.24 -15.15 18.83
N ILE A 186 -0.42 -16.28 18.59
CA ILE A 186 0.23 -17.56 18.32
C ILE A 186 0.48 -17.74 16.82
N VAL A 187 -0.55 -17.56 15.99
CA VAL A 187 -0.49 -17.86 14.55
C VAL A 187 0.40 -16.88 13.81
N PHE A 188 0.33 -15.58 14.15
CA PHE A 188 1.08 -14.54 13.44
C PHE A 188 2.61 -14.71 13.56
N PRO A 189 3.22 -14.93 14.74
CA PRO A 189 4.66 -15.18 14.84
C PRO A 189 5.10 -16.43 14.07
N ILE A 190 4.31 -17.51 14.10
CA ILE A 190 4.59 -18.73 13.35
C ILE A 190 4.60 -18.44 11.85
N MET A 191 3.60 -17.72 11.36
CA MET A 191 3.49 -17.34 9.95
C MET A 191 4.64 -16.43 9.51
N VAL A 192 5.01 -15.44 10.34
CA VAL A 192 6.16 -14.57 10.07
C VAL A 192 7.46 -15.37 10.05
N GLY A 193 7.68 -16.25 11.04
CA GLY A 193 8.85 -17.13 11.09
C GLY A 193 8.97 -18.03 9.86
N TYR A 194 7.87 -18.63 9.43
CA TYR A 194 7.83 -19.44 8.22
C TYR A 194 8.14 -18.61 6.95
N ASN A 195 7.58 -17.42 6.82
CA ASN A 195 7.89 -16.53 5.69
C ASN A 195 9.37 -16.13 5.68
N LEU A 196 9.94 -15.76 6.83
CA LEU A 196 11.35 -15.40 6.94
C LEU A 196 12.25 -16.59 6.56
N TYR A 197 11.89 -17.82 7.00
CA TYR A 197 12.60 -19.03 6.62
C TYR A 197 12.55 -19.27 5.10
N GLN A 198 11.38 -19.11 4.47
CA GLN A 198 11.25 -19.24 3.02
C GLN A 198 12.10 -18.18 2.28
N TYR A 199 12.08 -16.93 2.71
CA TYR A 199 12.90 -15.87 2.11
C TYR A 199 14.40 -16.15 2.25
N HIS A 200 14.80 -16.75 3.36
CA HIS A 200 16.20 -17.17 3.56
C HIS A 200 16.58 -18.35 2.68
N LEU A 201 15.73 -19.35 2.55
CA LEU A 201 15.97 -20.56 1.76
C LEU A 201 16.03 -20.25 0.26
N PHE A 202 15.09 -19.42 -0.24
CA PHE A 202 15.00 -19.03 -1.66
C PHE A 202 15.68 -17.68 -1.96
N ARG A 203 16.73 -17.33 -1.22
CA ARG A 203 17.52 -16.13 -1.46
C ARG A 203 18.40 -16.33 -2.69
N GLY A 204 18.07 -15.78 -3.81
CA GLY A 204 18.88 -15.89 -5.04
C GLY A 204 18.10 -15.34 -6.22
N LYS A 205 18.80 -15.10 -7.32
CA LYS A 205 18.17 -14.76 -8.59
C LYS A 205 17.79 -16.02 -9.35
N VAL A 206 16.64 -16.01 -9.98
CA VAL A 206 16.23 -17.07 -10.89
C VAL A 206 16.96 -16.84 -12.19
N VAL A 207 17.85 -17.77 -12.56
CA VAL A 207 18.57 -17.76 -13.85
C VAL A 207 17.75 -18.61 -14.82
N PRO A 208 17.45 -18.12 -16.05
CA PRO A 208 16.78 -18.93 -17.06
C PRO A 208 17.65 -20.15 -17.39
N VAL A 209 17.06 -21.34 -17.31
CA VAL A 209 17.71 -22.56 -17.80
C VAL A 209 17.82 -22.42 -19.32
N LYS A 210 19.04 -22.41 -19.86
CA LYS A 210 19.25 -22.50 -21.31
C LYS A 210 18.93 -23.95 -21.73
N HIS A 211 17.81 -24.11 -22.41
CA HIS A 211 17.51 -25.33 -23.18
C HIS A 211 18.15 -25.23 -24.54
#